data_2f172b6f7f3578297f53cf8c0e42579a
#
_entry.id   2f172b6f7f3578297f53cf8c0e42579a
#
_cell.length_a   1.000
_cell.length_b   1.000
_cell.length_c   1.000
_cell.angle_alpha   90.00
_cell.angle_beta   90.00
_cell.angle_gamma   90.00
#
_symmetry.space_group_name_H-M   'P 1'
#
loop_
_entity.id
_entity.type
_entity.pdbx_description
1 polymer ?
#
loop_
_entity_poly.entity_id
_entity_poly.type
_entity_poly.pdbx_seq_one_letter_code
_entity_poly.pdbx_strand_id
1 'polypeptide(L)'
;MKILFDTNLWISFMIGKRLASIKDVLCRHDVEVYVCEQLLDEIRIVISRPKFDNIIPQETRRRFFEMVYDVCLFTDITVDAASPIRDVKDLYLLSMAESVPVDYIVSGDKDLTELGGHKGIPILTYNQLIAILHQNT
;
A
#
# COMPACT_ATOMS: atom_id res chain seq x y z
N MET A 1 -9.08 -1.60 -12.11
CA MET A 1 -7.63 -1.56 -11.85
C MET A 1 -7.37 -2.05 -10.44
N LYS A 2 -6.59 -3.09 -10.29
CA LYS A 2 -6.28 -3.71 -9.01
C LYS A 2 -4.89 -3.30 -8.56
N ILE A 3 -4.77 -2.76 -7.34
CA ILE A 3 -3.57 -2.08 -6.86
C ILE A 3 -3.18 -2.56 -5.46
N LEU A 4 -1.88 -2.65 -5.21
CA LEU A 4 -1.30 -2.81 -3.88
C LEU A 4 -0.43 -1.62 -3.54
N PHE A 5 -0.52 -1.14 -2.29
CA PHE A 5 0.40 -0.15 -1.73
C PHE A 5 1.31 -0.80 -0.70
N ASP A 6 2.59 -0.38 -0.66
CA ASP A 6 3.49 -0.88 0.35
C ASP A 6 3.22 -0.26 1.74
N THR A 7 3.80 -0.87 2.77
CA THR A 7 3.62 -0.44 4.17
C THR A 7 4.04 1.01 4.38
N ASN A 8 5.20 1.40 3.89
CA ASN A 8 5.74 2.74 4.10
C ASN A 8 4.92 3.80 3.36
N LEU A 9 4.37 3.47 2.19
CA LEU A 9 3.51 4.38 1.48
C LEU A 9 2.21 4.64 2.24
N TRP A 10 1.58 3.59 2.79
CA TRP A 10 0.40 3.74 3.65
C TRP A 10 0.69 4.67 4.83
N ILE A 11 1.84 4.47 5.51
CA ILE A 11 2.23 5.30 6.66
C ILE A 11 2.45 6.75 6.23
N SER A 12 3.03 6.99 5.06
CA SER A 12 3.28 8.34 4.57
C SER A 12 2.00 9.17 4.41
N PHE A 13 0.87 8.53 4.10
CA PHE A 13 -0.41 9.24 4.00
C PHE A 13 -0.90 9.73 5.36
N MET A 14 -0.60 9.02 6.44
CA MET A 14 -0.95 9.47 7.79
C MET A 14 -0.07 10.62 8.25
N ILE A 15 1.23 10.57 7.97
CA ILE A 15 2.20 11.59 8.38
C ILE A 15 1.94 12.92 7.67
N GLY A 16 1.70 12.88 6.38
CA GLY A 16 1.62 14.07 5.54
C GLY A 16 0.25 14.73 5.50
N LYS A 17 -0.68 14.36 6.38
CA LYS A 17 -2.07 14.83 6.33
C LYS A 17 -2.72 14.60 4.96
N ARG A 18 -2.39 13.47 4.34
CA ARG A 18 -2.78 13.13 2.96
C ARG A 18 -3.93 12.11 2.91
N LEU A 19 -4.61 11.87 4.03
CA LEU A 19 -5.71 10.90 4.06
C LEU A 19 -6.83 11.26 3.09
N ALA A 20 -7.15 12.53 2.94
CA ALA A 20 -8.18 12.96 1.99
C ALA A 20 -7.80 12.61 0.55
N SER A 21 -6.54 12.81 0.18
CA SER A 21 -6.06 12.49 -1.17
C SER A 21 -6.12 11.01 -1.46
N ILE A 22 -5.66 10.17 -0.53
CA ILE A 22 -5.72 8.72 -0.74
C ILE A 22 -7.15 8.22 -0.71
N LYS A 23 -8.02 8.82 0.10
CA LYS A 23 -9.44 8.46 0.13
C LYS A 23 -10.09 8.66 -1.23
N ASP A 24 -9.76 9.75 -1.92
CA ASP A 24 -10.29 10.01 -3.26
C ASP A 24 -9.88 8.90 -4.24
N VAL A 25 -8.64 8.41 -4.14
CA VAL A 25 -8.15 7.29 -4.97
C VAL A 25 -8.90 6.00 -4.61
N LEU A 26 -9.01 5.69 -3.31
CA LEU A 26 -9.66 4.45 -2.84
C LEU A 26 -11.14 4.40 -3.20
N CYS A 27 -11.81 5.53 -3.27
CA CYS A 27 -13.24 5.62 -3.57
C CYS A 27 -13.56 5.67 -5.06
N ARG A 28 -12.55 5.68 -5.94
CA ARG A 28 -12.80 5.61 -7.38
C ARG A 28 -13.41 4.26 -7.75
N HIS A 29 -14.45 4.31 -8.58
CA HIS A 29 -15.14 3.08 -9.02
C HIS A 29 -14.28 2.21 -9.93
N ASP A 30 -13.23 2.78 -10.54
CA ASP A 30 -12.30 2.06 -11.43
C ASP A 30 -11.05 1.53 -10.73
N VAL A 31 -10.96 1.68 -9.40
CA VAL A 31 -9.81 1.26 -8.59
C VAL A 31 -10.26 0.29 -7.50
N GLU A 32 -9.53 -0.81 -7.38
CA GLU A 32 -9.66 -1.77 -6.29
C GLU A 32 -8.31 -1.89 -5.58
N VAL A 33 -8.26 -1.54 -4.31
CA VAL A 33 -7.03 -1.62 -3.52
C VAL A 33 -7.13 -2.81 -2.57
N TYR A 34 -6.14 -3.69 -2.63
CA TYR A 34 -6.09 -4.90 -1.82
C TYR A 34 -5.17 -4.72 -0.62
N VAL A 35 -5.59 -5.26 0.51
CA VAL A 35 -4.82 -5.32 1.75
C VAL A 35 -4.92 -6.72 2.34
N CYS A 36 -4.04 -7.03 3.29
CA CYS A 36 -4.15 -8.25 4.10
C CYS A 36 -3.91 -7.90 5.57
N GLU A 37 -4.33 -8.78 6.46
CA GLU A 37 -4.17 -8.54 7.90
C GLU A 37 -2.70 -8.42 8.30
N GLN A 38 -1.80 -9.18 7.68
CA GLN A 38 -0.36 -9.11 7.95
C GLN A 38 0.18 -7.71 7.66
N LEU A 39 -0.26 -7.10 6.54
CA LEU A 39 0.12 -5.74 6.18
C LEU A 39 -0.36 -4.73 7.23
N LEU A 40 -1.62 -4.85 7.65
CA LEU A 40 -2.20 -3.94 8.64
C LEU A 40 -1.53 -4.10 10.01
N ASP A 41 -1.21 -5.33 10.41
CA ASP A 41 -0.48 -5.58 11.65
C ASP A 41 0.91 -4.95 11.63
N GLU A 42 1.60 -5.04 10.49
CA GLU A 42 2.90 -4.39 10.33
C GLU A 42 2.78 -2.87 10.44
N ILE A 43 1.76 -2.28 9.83
CA ILE A 43 1.50 -0.85 9.97
C ILE A 43 1.27 -0.48 11.43
N ARG A 44 0.46 -1.25 12.18
CA ARG A 44 0.21 -1.01 13.61
C ARG A 44 1.50 -1.04 14.41
N ILE A 45 2.36 -2.02 14.16
CA ILE A 45 3.65 -2.16 14.84
C ILE A 45 4.53 -0.95 14.56
N VAL A 46 4.67 -0.56 13.31
CA VAL A 46 5.55 0.56 12.93
C VAL A 46 5.09 1.87 13.52
N ILE A 47 3.79 2.21 13.43
CA ILE A 47 3.29 3.49 13.95
C ILE A 47 3.20 3.54 15.48
N SER A 48 3.33 2.40 16.16
CA SER A 48 3.41 2.37 17.63
C SER A 48 4.77 2.82 18.16
N ARG A 49 5.78 2.96 17.30
CA ARG A 49 7.11 3.41 17.70
C ARG A 49 7.06 4.85 18.24
N PRO A 50 7.83 5.18 19.29
CA PRO A 50 7.79 6.51 19.92
C PRO A 50 7.97 7.68 18.96
N LYS A 51 8.75 7.52 17.88
CA LYS A 51 8.99 8.59 16.92
C LYS A 51 7.71 9.07 16.21
N PHE A 52 6.64 8.28 16.23
CA PHE A 52 5.38 8.64 15.60
C PHE A 52 4.35 9.24 16.56
N ASP A 53 4.64 9.28 17.86
CA ASP A 53 3.67 9.71 18.88
C ASP A 53 3.16 11.14 18.65
N ASN A 54 4.06 12.06 18.24
CA ASN A 54 3.71 13.45 17.98
C ASN A 54 3.47 13.76 16.50
N ILE A 55 3.69 12.79 15.61
CA ILE A 55 3.58 12.98 14.16
C ILE A 55 2.25 12.49 13.65
N ILE A 56 1.75 11.39 14.21
CA ILE A 56 0.49 10.77 13.79
C ILE A 56 -0.49 10.81 14.96
N PRO A 57 -1.45 11.75 14.95
CA PRO A 57 -2.48 11.82 16.00
C PRO A 57 -3.32 10.55 16.07
N GLN A 58 -3.84 10.21 17.26
CA GLN A 58 -4.69 9.02 17.43
C GLN A 58 -5.93 9.07 16.54
N GLU A 59 -6.52 10.25 16.38
CA GLU A 59 -7.69 10.43 15.49
C GLU A 59 -7.35 10.09 14.04
N THR A 60 -6.16 10.48 13.57
CA THR A 60 -5.69 10.15 12.22
C THR A 60 -5.54 8.63 12.05
N ARG A 61 -4.99 7.94 13.08
CA ARG A 61 -4.84 6.47 13.07
C ARG A 61 -6.21 5.80 12.99
N ARG A 62 -7.16 6.25 13.80
CA ARG A 62 -8.52 5.72 13.81
C ARG A 62 -9.19 5.86 12.44
N ARG A 63 -9.13 7.05 11.86
CA ARG A 63 -9.69 7.34 10.54
C ARG A 63 -9.07 6.50 9.45
N PHE A 64 -7.76 6.31 9.52
CA PHE A 64 -7.03 5.49 8.54
C PHE A 64 -7.54 4.05 8.55
N PHE A 65 -7.58 3.40 9.71
CA PHE A 65 -8.03 2.02 9.79
C PHE A 65 -9.52 1.87 9.45
N GLU A 66 -10.37 2.79 9.86
CA GLU A 66 -11.78 2.79 9.45
C GLU A 66 -11.92 2.85 7.93
N MET A 67 -11.19 3.75 7.29
CA MET A 67 -11.21 3.90 5.84
C MET A 67 -10.76 2.63 5.12
N VAL A 68 -9.65 2.03 5.60
CA VAL A 68 -9.12 0.80 5.00
C VAL A 68 -10.12 -0.34 5.13
N TYR A 69 -10.68 -0.56 6.32
CA TYR A 69 -11.67 -1.62 6.53
C TYR A 69 -12.97 -1.38 5.73
N ASP A 70 -13.35 -0.14 5.51
CA ASP A 70 -14.59 0.18 4.78
C ASP A 70 -14.43 0.06 3.26
N VAL A 71 -13.27 0.39 2.72
CA VAL A 71 -13.11 0.63 1.27
C VAL A 71 -12.21 -0.38 0.60
N CYS A 72 -11.15 -0.86 1.26
CA CYS A 72 -10.19 -1.79 0.67
C CYS A 72 -10.72 -3.22 0.66
N LEU A 73 -10.22 -4.01 -0.30
CA LEU A 73 -10.55 -5.43 -0.38
C LEU A 73 -9.50 -6.25 0.36
N PHE A 74 -9.95 -7.19 1.16
CA PHE A 74 -9.05 -8.05 1.93
C PHE A 74 -8.75 -9.33 1.18
N THR A 75 -7.49 -9.74 1.18
CA THR A 75 -7.02 -10.98 0.59
C THR A 75 -6.13 -11.74 1.57
N ASP A 76 -6.04 -13.05 1.38
CA ASP A 76 -5.09 -13.89 2.10
C ASP A 76 -3.84 -14.08 1.25
N ILE A 77 -2.69 -14.27 1.91
CA ILE A 77 -1.46 -14.65 1.23
C ILE A 77 -1.51 -16.16 1.03
N THR A 78 -1.62 -16.59 -0.23
CA THR A 78 -1.69 -18.01 -0.60
C THR A 78 -0.41 -18.53 -1.25
N VAL A 79 0.50 -17.62 -1.61
CA VAL A 79 1.78 -17.94 -2.26
C VAL A 79 2.88 -17.17 -1.55
N ASP A 80 3.98 -17.84 -1.24
CA ASP A 80 5.17 -17.18 -0.72
C ASP A 80 6.07 -16.76 -1.88
N ALA A 81 6.31 -15.45 -2.01
CA ALA A 81 7.15 -14.92 -3.07
C ALA A 81 8.63 -15.22 -2.81
N ALA A 82 9.36 -15.60 -3.86
CA ALA A 82 10.80 -15.65 -3.86
C ALA A 82 11.33 -14.40 -4.57
N SER A 83 12.21 -13.65 -3.90
CA SER A 83 12.72 -12.40 -4.44
C SER A 83 14.10 -12.09 -3.86
N PRO A 84 14.97 -11.36 -4.59
CA PRO A 84 16.23 -10.86 -4.03
C PRO A 84 16.04 -9.74 -3.00
N ILE A 85 14.82 -9.27 -2.79
CA ILE A 85 14.48 -8.27 -1.78
C ILE A 85 14.79 -8.81 -0.38
N ARG A 86 15.50 -8.00 0.42
CA ARG A 86 15.97 -8.41 1.75
C ARG A 86 14.98 -8.10 2.87
N ASP A 87 14.11 -7.10 2.68
CA ASP A 87 13.16 -6.69 3.70
C ASP A 87 11.95 -7.63 3.70
N VAL A 88 11.67 -8.23 4.86
CA VAL A 88 10.54 -9.17 5.03
C VAL A 88 9.21 -8.49 4.70
N LYS A 89 9.06 -7.20 5.00
CA LYS A 89 7.83 -6.44 4.70
C LYS A 89 7.57 -6.38 3.20
N ASP A 90 8.62 -6.18 2.41
CA ASP A 90 8.53 -6.12 0.96
C ASP A 90 8.18 -7.49 0.39
N LEU A 91 8.65 -8.57 1.03
CA LEU A 91 8.27 -9.93 0.64
C LEU A 91 6.78 -10.20 0.86
N TYR A 92 6.16 -9.66 1.92
CA TYR A 92 4.71 -9.77 2.10
C TYR A 92 3.97 -9.09 0.96
N LEU A 93 4.42 -7.93 0.54
CA LEU A 93 3.83 -7.21 -0.57
C LEU A 93 3.90 -8.01 -1.87
N LEU A 94 5.06 -8.58 -2.16
CA LEU A 94 5.25 -9.43 -3.34
C LEU A 94 4.41 -10.71 -3.26
N SER A 95 4.30 -11.30 -2.07
CA SER A 95 3.45 -12.47 -1.86
C SER A 95 1.97 -12.15 -2.09
N MET A 96 1.51 -10.98 -1.68
CA MET A 96 0.15 -10.52 -2.00
C MET A 96 -0.04 -10.38 -3.50
N ALA A 97 0.94 -9.79 -4.19
CA ALA A 97 0.88 -9.59 -5.63
C ALA A 97 0.78 -10.92 -6.40
N GLU A 98 1.42 -11.98 -5.89
CA GLU A 98 1.32 -13.32 -6.48
C GLU A 98 0.02 -14.03 -6.09
N SER A 99 -0.56 -13.68 -4.95
CA SER A 99 -1.80 -14.30 -4.45
C SER A 99 -3.06 -13.72 -5.09
N VAL A 100 -2.99 -12.47 -5.57
CA VAL A 100 -4.10 -11.76 -6.23
C VAL A 100 -3.57 -11.19 -7.54
N PRO A 101 -4.29 -11.34 -8.65
CA PRO A 101 -3.85 -10.80 -9.93
C PRO A 101 -4.01 -9.28 -9.96
N VAL A 102 -3.02 -8.55 -9.41
CA VAL A 102 -3.02 -7.08 -9.38
C VAL A 102 -2.38 -6.50 -10.64
N ASP A 103 -2.78 -5.30 -10.99
CA ASP A 103 -2.24 -4.59 -12.16
C ASP A 103 -0.97 -3.82 -11.81
N TYR A 104 -0.90 -3.25 -10.59
CA TYR A 104 0.23 -2.44 -10.17
C TYR A 104 0.55 -2.63 -8.69
N ILE A 105 1.83 -2.54 -8.38
CA ILE A 105 2.34 -2.35 -7.01
C ILE A 105 2.82 -0.90 -6.93
N VAL A 106 2.44 -0.18 -5.88
CA VAL A 106 2.81 1.22 -5.70
C VAL A 106 3.66 1.37 -4.45
N SER A 107 4.84 1.97 -4.59
CA SER A 107 5.81 2.07 -3.51
C SER A 107 6.62 3.37 -3.60
N GLY A 108 7.06 3.85 -2.44
CA GLY A 108 8.07 4.91 -2.36
C GLY A 108 9.47 4.36 -2.05
N ASP A 109 9.60 3.05 -1.88
CA ASP A 109 10.87 2.41 -1.54
C ASP A 109 11.72 2.21 -2.80
N LYS A 110 12.97 2.68 -2.74
CA LYS A 110 13.90 2.56 -3.87
C LYS A 110 14.19 1.12 -4.25
N ASP A 111 14.31 0.21 -3.27
CA ASP A 111 14.59 -1.18 -3.54
C ASP A 111 13.47 -1.81 -4.39
N LEU A 112 12.21 -1.46 -4.10
CA LEU A 112 11.08 -1.93 -4.87
C LEU A 112 10.98 -1.24 -6.24
N THR A 113 11.12 0.08 -6.28
CA THR A 113 11.00 0.82 -7.56
C THR A 113 12.16 0.53 -8.51
N GLU A 114 13.36 0.28 -8.00
CA GLU A 114 14.51 -0.14 -8.80
C GLU A 114 14.33 -1.56 -9.34
N LEU A 115 13.62 -2.43 -8.63
CA LEU A 115 13.25 -3.73 -9.16
C LEU A 115 12.38 -3.59 -10.42
N GLY A 116 11.58 -2.52 -10.51
CA GLY A 116 10.81 -2.14 -11.68
C GLY A 116 9.57 -2.98 -11.94
N GLY A 117 9.54 -4.20 -11.45
CA GLY A 117 8.42 -5.11 -11.62
C GLY A 117 8.66 -6.44 -10.95
N HIS A 118 7.59 -7.19 -10.74
CA HIS A 118 7.64 -8.52 -10.14
C HIS A 118 6.67 -9.43 -10.90
N LYS A 119 7.19 -10.44 -11.56
CA LYS A 119 6.41 -11.40 -12.36
C LYS A 119 5.44 -10.75 -13.33
N GLY A 120 5.93 -9.73 -14.05
CA GLY A 120 5.12 -8.99 -15.02
C GLY A 120 4.25 -7.89 -14.44
N ILE A 121 4.25 -7.69 -13.12
CA ILE A 121 3.49 -6.64 -12.47
C ILE A 121 4.39 -5.42 -12.29
N PRO A 122 4.10 -4.26 -12.92
CA PRO A 122 4.91 -3.07 -12.75
C PRO A 122 4.87 -2.54 -11.31
N ILE A 123 6.01 -2.05 -10.85
CA ILE A 123 6.14 -1.36 -9.56
C ILE A 123 6.29 0.13 -9.85
N LEU A 124 5.32 0.92 -9.39
CA LEU A 124 5.19 2.35 -9.68
C LEU A 124 5.42 3.19 -8.44
N THR A 125 5.83 4.45 -8.65
CA THR A 125 5.71 5.48 -7.62
C THR A 125 4.26 5.96 -7.54
N TYR A 126 3.90 6.61 -6.42
CA TYR A 126 2.57 7.19 -6.28
C TYR A 126 2.27 8.23 -7.37
N ASN A 127 3.26 9.06 -7.72
CA ASN A 127 3.08 10.06 -8.77
C ASN A 127 2.80 9.42 -10.13
N GLN A 128 3.46 8.30 -10.43
CA GLN A 128 3.19 7.54 -11.66
C GLN A 128 1.76 6.99 -11.66
N LEU A 129 1.28 6.48 -10.53
CA LEU A 129 -0.10 6.02 -10.41
C LEU A 129 -1.09 7.16 -10.66
N ILE A 130 -0.88 8.31 -10.04
CA ILE A 130 -1.75 9.48 -10.20
C ILE A 130 -1.80 9.93 -11.66
N ALA A 131 -0.67 9.92 -12.35
CA ALA A 131 -0.62 10.24 -13.77
C ALA A 131 -1.48 9.28 -14.60
N ILE A 132 -1.41 7.98 -14.31
CA ILE A 132 -2.24 6.97 -14.98
C ILE A 132 -3.73 7.22 -14.71
N LEU A 133 -4.10 7.50 -13.47
CA LEU A 133 -5.49 7.74 -13.10
C LEU A 133 -6.05 9.01 -13.76
N HIS A 134 -5.23 10.05 -13.93
CA HIS A 134 -5.64 11.26 -14.62
C HIS A 134 -5.90 11.04 -16.12
N GLN A 135 -5.18 10.10 -16.74
CA GLN A 135 -5.40 9.75 -18.13
C GLN A 135 -6.72 9.00 -18.35
N ASN A 136 -7.25 8.37 -17.32
CA ASN A 136 -8.46 7.56 -17.37
C ASN A 136 -9.72 8.30 -16.91
N THR A 137 -9.63 9.63 -16.71
CA THR A 137 -10.79 10.44 -16.31
C THR A 137 -11.36 11.29 -17.43
#